data_b94641ab267e3c3f6452793275886aac
#
_entry.id   b94641ab267e3c3f6452793275886aac
#
_cell.length_a   1.000
_cell.length_b   1.000
_cell.length_c   1.000
_cell.angle_alpha   90.00
_cell.angle_beta   90.00
_cell.angle_gamma   90.00
#
_symmetry.space_group_name_H-M   'P 1'
#
loop_
_entity.id
_entity.type
_entity.pdbx_description
1 polymer ?
#
loop_
_entity_poly.entity_id
_entity_poly.type
_entity_poly.pdbx_seq_one_letter_code
_entity_poly.pdbx_strand_id
1 'polypeptide(L)'
;DGDHIIGGLISVIIACVGFWSSLVFYNSYLPEIAAPEDRDRISAKGFMMGYIGSVLLQIICFVFVLKPDLFGITVGKASQISFLLVGIWWVGFGWMAIGRLPNGLHIASGKKQDNIFTSGYKELHKVWKQLIHLPLLKRFLTAFFFYNMGVQTVMLAATLYGKSELNIPTTNLIIAILIIQIVAIPGAHLMAKLATSWGNFNTLMVAVLIWIGGCIMGYLLPRNDVYLFYILAVVVGFVMGGIQSVSRSTYSKLMPVTYDTASFFSFFDVTEKIAIVIGMFSFGFINELTGSQRNSVLVLGSFFVIGLILLYRTAQYQKNATT
;
A
#
# COMPACT_ATOMS: atom_id res chain seq x y z
N ASP A 1 -9.75 11.49 27.72
CA ASP A 1 -10.73 11.17 28.76
C ASP A 1 -11.36 9.83 28.43
N GLY A 2 -11.31 8.84 29.39
CA GLY A 2 -11.78 7.47 29.18
C GLY A 2 -13.25 7.36 28.78
N ASP A 3 -14.04 8.37 29.05
CA ASP A 3 -15.49 8.41 28.78
C ASP A 3 -15.85 8.55 27.28
N HIS A 4 -14.87 8.80 26.39
CA HIS A 4 -15.09 9.00 24.95
C HIS A 4 -14.39 7.97 24.05
N ILE A 5 -13.91 6.84 24.61
CA ILE A 5 -13.18 5.81 23.85
C ILE A 5 -14.03 5.27 22.69
N ILE A 6 -15.31 4.97 22.96
CA ILE A 6 -16.22 4.43 21.93
C ILE A 6 -16.43 5.44 20.79
N GLY A 7 -16.65 6.72 21.13
CA GLY A 7 -16.77 7.79 20.13
C GLY A 7 -15.51 7.97 19.31
N GLY A 8 -14.33 7.88 19.94
CA GLY A 8 -13.04 7.90 19.26
C GLY A 8 -12.87 6.73 18.30
N LEU A 9 -13.19 5.49 18.73
CA LEU A 9 -13.12 4.31 17.87
C LEU A 9 -14.05 4.41 16.65
N ILE A 10 -15.31 4.84 16.88
CA ILE A 10 -16.26 5.04 15.77
C ILE A 10 -15.73 6.08 14.78
N SER A 11 -15.19 7.18 15.27
CA SER A 11 -14.62 8.23 14.41
C SER A 11 -13.45 7.71 13.57
N VAL A 12 -12.56 6.91 14.15
CA VAL A 12 -11.45 6.27 13.43
C VAL A 12 -11.96 5.29 12.38
N ILE A 13 -12.96 4.47 12.70
CA ILE A 13 -13.57 3.53 11.73
C ILE A 13 -14.14 4.30 10.54
N ILE A 14 -14.92 5.37 10.80
CA ILE A 14 -15.51 6.20 9.72
C ILE A 14 -14.41 6.83 8.87
N ALA A 15 -13.37 7.37 9.50
CA ALA A 15 -12.23 7.95 8.79
C ALA A 15 -11.49 6.91 7.93
N CYS A 16 -11.25 5.71 8.44
CA CYS A 16 -10.64 4.62 7.70
C CYS A 16 -11.50 4.19 6.50
N VAL A 17 -12.81 4.05 6.67
CA VAL A 17 -13.73 3.70 5.57
C VAL A 17 -13.69 4.77 4.48
N GLY A 18 -13.77 6.06 4.86
CA GLY A 18 -13.66 7.18 3.92
C GLY A 18 -12.34 7.20 3.17
N PHE A 19 -11.23 7.02 3.90
CA PHE A 19 -9.88 6.97 3.33
C PHE A 19 -9.73 5.84 2.31
N TRP A 20 -10.02 4.60 2.69
CA TRP A 20 -9.85 3.44 1.82
C TRP A 20 -10.78 3.50 0.61
N SER A 21 -12.02 3.98 0.77
CA SER A 21 -12.94 4.16 -0.36
C SER A 21 -12.43 5.20 -1.36
N SER A 22 -11.83 6.29 -0.88
CA SER A 22 -11.27 7.34 -1.75
C SER A 22 -10.10 6.84 -2.61
N LEU A 23 -9.30 5.89 -2.09
CA LEU A 23 -8.18 5.29 -2.84
C LEU A 23 -8.65 4.48 -4.05
N VAL A 24 -9.79 3.82 -3.98
CA VAL A 24 -10.38 3.10 -5.13
C VAL A 24 -10.62 4.07 -6.28
N PHE A 25 -11.29 5.19 -6.00
CA PHE A 25 -11.53 6.23 -7.02
C PHE A 25 -10.22 6.84 -7.52
N TYR A 26 -9.31 7.20 -6.62
CA TYR A 26 -7.99 7.71 -6.99
C TYR A 26 -7.24 6.76 -7.93
N ASN A 27 -7.24 5.47 -7.63
CA ASN A 27 -6.57 4.47 -8.45
C ASN A 27 -7.25 4.27 -9.81
N SER A 28 -8.58 4.36 -9.87
CA SER A 28 -9.38 4.16 -11.09
C SER A 28 -9.15 5.24 -12.15
N TYR A 29 -8.70 6.43 -11.76
CA TYR A 29 -8.34 7.49 -12.70
C TYR A 29 -7.07 7.19 -13.51
N LEU A 30 -6.19 6.31 -13.05
CA LEU A 30 -4.93 6.05 -13.74
C LEU A 30 -5.10 5.67 -15.24
N PRO A 31 -5.98 4.73 -15.62
CA PRO A 31 -6.22 4.42 -17.04
C PRO A 31 -6.95 5.53 -17.81
N GLU A 32 -7.61 6.46 -17.12
CA GLU A 32 -8.34 7.57 -17.76
C GLU A 32 -7.42 8.76 -18.08
N ILE A 33 -6.39 9.00 -17.24
CA ILE A 33 -5.49 10.15 -17.38
C ILE A 33 -4.15 9.80 -18.03
N ALA A 34 -3.87 8.50 -18.28
CA ALA A 34 -2.59 8.04 -18.81
C ALA A 34 -2.76 6.99 -19.89
N ALA A 35 -2.12 7.20 -21.04
CA ALA A 35 -1.94 6.16 -22.03
C ALA A 35 -1.16 4.96 -21.46
N PRO A 36 -1.34 3.72 -21.97
CA PRO A 36 -0.71 2.52 -21.42
C PRO A 36 0.81 2.65 -21.22
N GLU A 37 1.50 3.34 -22.11
CA GLU A 37 2.95 3.56 -22.10
C GLU A 37 3.38 4.45 -20.94
N ASP A 38 2.53 5.41 -20.54
CA ASP A 38 2.81 6.39 -19.50
C ASP A 38 2.35 5.95 -18.09
N ARG A 39 1.59 4.86 -17.98
CA ARG A 39 0.98 4.45 -16.71
C ARG A 39 2.01 4.18 -15.60
N ASP A 40 3.18 3.63 -15.92
CA ASP A 40 4.24 3.42 -14.93
C ASP A 40 4.74 4.75 -14.38
N ARG A 41 5.01 5.70 -15.26
CA ARG A 41 5.50 7.03 -14.91
C ARG A 41 4.48 7.82 -14.08
N ILE A 42 3.22 7.82 -14.50
CA ILE A 42 2.15 8.56 -13.81
C ILE A 42 1.84 7.90 -12.47
N SER A 43 1.79 6.56 -12.40
CA SER A 43 1.63 5.82 -11.15
C SER A 43 2.74 6.17 -10.15
N ALA A 44 4.00 6.13 -10.59
CA ALA A 44 5.13 6.48 -9.73
C ALA A 44 5.07 7.93 -9.24
N LYS A 45 4.75 8.90 -10.12
CA LYS A 45 4.57 10.31 -9.73
C LYS A 45 3.49 10.46 -8.64
N GLY A 46 2.37 9.74 -8.75
CA GLY A 46 1.34 9.75 -7.72
C GLY A 46 1.85 9.26 -6.37
N PHE A 47 2.55 8.13 -6.34
CA PHE A 47 3.16 7.62 -5.10
C PHE A 47 4.24 8.57 -4.56
N MET A 48 5.11 9.11 -5.41
CA MET A 48 6.13 10.08 -4.98
C MET A 48 5.51 11.31 -4.32
N MET A 49 4.48 11.91 -4.93
CA MET A 49 3.78 13.06 -4.35
C MET A 49 3.07 12.70 -3.05
N GLY A 50 2.51 11.49 -2.96
CA GLY A 50 1.94 10.95 -1.72
C GLY A 50 2.98 10.86 -0.59
N TYR A 51 4.15 10.31 -0.87
CA TYR A 51 5.25 10.23 0.12
C TYR A 51 5.76 11.61 0.52
N ILE A 52 5.94 12.54 -0.43
CA ILE A 52 6.34 13.92 -0.12
C ILE A 52 5.31 14.59 0.80
N GLY A 53 4.02 14.51 0.46
CA GLY A 53 2.95 15.08 1.28
C GLY A 53 2.89 14.45 2.67
N SER A 54 3.06 13.13 2.75
CA SER A 54 3.08 12.38 4.00
C SER A 54 4.27 12.79 4.90
N VAL A 55 5.49 12.87 4.35
CA VAL A 55 6.69 13.30 5.09
C VAL A 55 6.53 14.72 5.63
N LEU A 56 6.05 15.66 4.79
CA LEU A 56 5.85 17.04 5.21
C LEU A 56 4.87 17.14 6.38
N LEU A 57 3.70 16.52 6.25
CA LEU A 57 2.70 16.56 7.33
C LEU A 57 3.19 15.82 8.57
N GLN A 58 3.88 14.70 8.40
CA GLN A 58 4.41 13.92 9.52
C GLN A 58 5.45 14.69 10.32
N ILE A 59 6.36 15.41 9.65
CA ILE A 59 7.33 16.28 10.33
C ILE A 59 6.59 17.36 11.15
N ILE A 60 5.58 18.02 10.58
CA ILE A 60 4.77 19.02 11.29
C ILE A 60 4.13 18.39 12.53
N CYS A 61 3.46 17.24 12.39
CA CYS A 61 2.81 16.55 13.50
C CYS A 61 3.81 16.11 14.58
N PHE A 62 5.00 15.66 14.19
CA PHE A 62 6.03 15.25 15.15
C PHE A 62 6.58 16.44 15.95
N VAL A 63 6.71 17.62 15.35
CA VAL A 63 7.11 18.83 16.11
C VAL A 63 6.09 19.11 17.22
N PHE A 64 4.78 19.00 16.94
CA PHE A 64 3.75 19.19 17.96
C PHE A 64 3.80 18.13 19.06
N VAL A 65 3.95 16.85 18.69
CA VAL A 65 3.86 15.73 19.63
C VAL A 65 5.14 15.56 20.46
N LEU A 66 6.32 15.78 19.85
CA LEU A 66 7.62 15.59 20.53
C LEU A 66 8.07 16.83 21.32
N LYS A 67 7.57 18.01 20.98
CA LYS A 67 7.90 19.28 21.61
C LYS A 67 6.66 20.10 21.97
N PRO A 68 5.69 19.54 22.71
CA PRO A 68 4.42 20.21 23.03
C PRO A 68 4.65 21.47 23.88
N ASP A 69 5.71 21.48 24.69
CA ASP A 69 6.07 22.61 25.56
C ASP A 69 6.38 23.90 24.77
N LEU A 70 6.90 23.78 23.53
CA LEU A 70 7.13 24.94 22.65
C LEU A 70 5.83 25.70 22.32
N PHE A 71 4.71 25.03 22.42
CA PHE A 71 3.39 25.58 22.11
C PHE A 71 2.53 25.78 23.36
N GLY A 72 3.07 25.51 24.56
CA GLY A 72 2.33 25.58 25.81
C GLY A 72 1.13 24.63 25.90
N ILE A 73 1.17 23.49 25.24
CA ILE A 73 0.08 22.51 25.17
C ILE A 73 0.50 21.16 25.77
N THR A 74 -0.48 20.33 26.11
CA THR A 74 -0.23 18.96 26.55
C THR A 74 -0.03 18.02 25.34
N VAL A 75 0.63 16.86 25.56
CA VAL A 75 0.81 15.81 24.53
C VAL A 75 -0.54 15.36 23.94
N GLY A 76 -1.58 15.25 24.78
CA GLY A 76 -2.93 14.90 24.34
C GLY A 76 -3.52 15.96 23.39
N LYS A 77 -3.31 17.25 23.71
CA LYS A 77 -3.75 18.35 22.85
C LYS A 77 -2.97 18.39 21.53
N ALA A 78 -1.65 18.15 21.58
CA ALA A 78 -0.81 18.03 20.40
C ALA A 78 -1.29 16.90 19.45
N SER A 79 -1.66 15.75 20.01
CA SER A 79 -2.23 14.65 19.24
C SER A 79 -3.56 15.01 18.58
N GLN A 80 -4.47 15.69 19.32
CA GLN A 80 -5.74 16.18 18.75
C GLN A 80 -5.52 17.15 17.58
N ILE A 81 -4.58 18.09 17.73
CA ILE A 81 -4.21 19.03 16.67
C ILE A 81 -3.65 18.27 15.46
N SER A 82 -2.81 17.26 15.68
CA SER A 82 -2.27 16.44 14.60
C SER A 82 -3.36 15.71 13.80
N PHE A 83 -4.36 15.14 14.46
CA PHE A 83 -5.51 14.52 13.77
C PHE A 83 -6.31 15.56 12.97
N LEU A 84 -6.52 16.74 13.51
CA LEU A 84 -7.20 17.83 12.79
C LEU A 84 -6.41 18.27 11.55
N LEU A 85 -5.09 18.43 11.68
CA LEU A 85 -4.21 18.78 10.57
C LEU A 85 -4.25 17.72 9.45
N VAL A 86 -4.28 16.42 9.78
CA VAL A 86 -4.45 15.35 8.79
C VAL A 86 -5.77 15.52 8.03
N GLY A 87 -6.87 15.81 8.73
CA GLY A 87 -8.17 16.05 8.09
C GLY A 87 -8.16 17.25 7.14
N ILE A 88 -7.63 18.38 7.59
CA ILE A 88 -7.50 19.61 6.78
C ILE A 88 -6.62 19.38 5.55
N TRP A 89 -5.48 18.68 5.72
CA TRP A 89 -4.56 18.33 4.63
C TRP A 89 -5.25 17.48 3.57
N TRP A 90 -5.99 16.47 4.00
CA TRP A 90 -6.75 15.59 3.11
C TRP A 90 -7.83 16.34 2.32
N VAL A 91 -8.64 17.14 2.99
CA VAL A 91 -9.70 17.95 2.35
C VAL A 91 -9.09 18.95 1.38
N GLY A 92 -8.03 19.66 1.79
CA GLY A 92 -7.39 20.68 0.98
C GLY A 92 -6.82 20.13 -0.33
N PHE A 93 -6.01 19.09 -0.26
CA PHE A 93 -5.42 18.47 -1.46
C PHE A 93 -6.44 17.66 -2.27
N GLY A 94 -7.39 17.00 -1.60
CA GLY A 94 -8.50 16.31 -2.26
C GLY A 94 -9.37 17.25 -3.08
N TRP A 95 -9.70 18.42 -2.55
CA TRP A 95 -10.47 19.45 -3.27
C TRP A 95 -9.75 19.96 -4.52
N MET A 96 -8.42 20.20 -4.41
CA MET A 96 -7.62 20.59 -5.58
C MET A 96 -7.57 19.50 -6.65
N ALA A 97 -7.52 18.23 -6.26
CA ALA A 97 -7.52 17.10 -7.20
C ALA A 97 -8.87 16.96 -7.90
N ILE A 98 -9.98 16.96 -7.14
CA ILE A 98 -11.36 16.84 -7.69
C ILE A 98 -11.64 17.95 -8.70
N GLY A 99 -11.21 19.19 -8.43
CA GLY A 99 -11.43 20.32 -9.34
C GLY A 99 -10.65 20.26 -10.66
N ARG A 100 -9.67 19.34 -10.80
CA ARG A 100 -8.83 19.20 -12.01
C ARG A 100 -9.00 17.87 -12.73
N LEU A 101 -9.62 16.89 -12.08
CA LEU A 101 -9.88 15.59 -12.71
C LEU A 101 -11.01 15.73 -13.76
N PRO A 102 -10.92 14.99 -14.88
CA PRO A 102 -12.00 14.97 -15.85
C PRO A 102 -13.27 14.44 -15.19
N ASN A 103 -14.40 15.08 -15.47
CA ASN A 103 -15.69 14.55 -15.09
C ASN A 103 -15.84 13.21 -15.80
N GLY A 104 -15.92 12.10 -15.05
CA GLY A 104 -16.09 10.78 -15.59
C GLY A 104 -17.30 10.77 -16.53
N LEU A 105 -17.24 10.00 -17.61
CA LEU A 105 -18.37 9.83 -18.52
C LEU A 105 -19.53 9.27 -17.69
N HIS A 106 -20.49 10.13 -17.38
CA HIS A 106 -21.75 9.72 -16.77
C HIS A 106 -22.48 8.84 -17.76
N ILE A 107 -22.22 7.55 -17.74
CA ILE A 107 -23.17 6.60 -18.31
C ILE A 107 -24.37 6.66 -17.37
N ALA A 108 -25.37 7.42 -17.77
CA ALA A 108 -26.66 7.41 -17.10
C ALA A 108 -27.19 5.97 -17.15
N SER A 109 -26.84 5.19 -16.14
CA SER A 109 -27.38 3.87 -15.91
C SER A 109 -28.83 4.09 -15.49
N GLY A 110 -29.75 4.05 -16.43
CA GLY A 110 -31.19 4.09 -16.20
C GLY A 110 -31.71 2.85 -15.46
N LYS A 111 -30.87 2.15 -14.73
CA LYS A 111 -31.22 1.01 -13.88
C LYS A 111 -31.71 1.51 -12.53
N LYS A 112 -32.87 1.00 -12.10
CA LYS A 112 -33.41 1.12 -10.74
C LYS A 112 -32.30 1.03 -9.71
N GLN A 113 -32.31 1.97 -8.77
CA GLN A 113 -31.41 2.02 -7.63
C GLN A 113 -31.51 0.71 -6.83
N ASP A 114 -30.62 -0.22 -7.11
CA ASP A 114 -30.42 -1.41 -6.26
C ASP A 114 -29.95 -0.94 -4.87
N ASN A 115 -30.27 -1.71 -3.83
CA ASN A 115 -29.76 -1.44 -2.47
C ASN A 115 -28.24 -1.26 -2.50
N ILE A 116 -27.74 -0.17 -1.95
CA ILE A 116 -26.32 0.20 -1.94
C ILE A 116 -25.43 -0.98 -1.49
N PHE A 117 -25.84 -1.73 -0.48
CA PHE A 117 -25.09 -2.88 0.05
C PHE A 117 -25.03 -4.07 -0.92
N THR A 118 -26.07 -4.31 -1.70
CA THR A 118 -26.11 -5.41 -2.67
C THR A 118 -25.47 -5.04 -4.01
N SER A 119 -25.44 -3.76 -4.35
CA SER A 119 -24.84 -3.22 -5.57
C SER A 119 -23.33 -3.47 -5.61
N GLY A 120 -22.59 -3.15 -4.53
CA GLY A 120 -21.14 -3.39 -4.46
C GLY A 120 -20.77 -4.86 -4.63
N TYR A 121 -21.51 -5.78 -3.98
CA TYR A 121 -21.28 -7.21 -4.14
C TYR A 121 -21.56 -7.70 -5.57
N LYS A 122 -22.62 -7.21 -6.20
CA LYS A 122 -22.96 -7.56 -7.59
C LYS A 122 -21.86 -7.10 -8.55
N GLU A 123 -21.30 -5.89 -8.35
CA GLU A 123 -20.21 -5.38 -9.19
C GLU A 123 -18.93 -6.20 -9.01
N LEU A 124 -18.53 -6.53 -7.79
CA LEU A 124 -17.39 -7.43 -7.52
C LEU A 124 -17.58 -8.80 -8.16
N HIS A 125 -18.80 -9.37 -8.08
CA HIS A 125 -19.12 -10.66 -8.69
C HIS A 125 -19.08 -10.60 -10.24
N LYS A 126 -19.50 -9.48 -10.83
CA LYS A 126 -19.39 -9.22 -12.27
C LYS A 126 -17.92 -9.19 -12.71
N VAL A 127 -17.06 -8.45 -11.99
CA VAL A 127 -15.62 -8.43 -12.28
C VAL A 127 -15.01 -9.82 -12.12
N TRP A 128 -15.36 -10.56 -11.06
CA TRP A 128 -14.90 -11.95 -10.86
C TRP A 128 -15.23 -12.84 -12.05
N LYS A 129 -16.47 -12.77 -12.60
CA LYS A 129 -16.84 -13.52 -13.80
C LYS A 129 -16.04 -13.10 -15.03
N GLN A 130 -15.74 -11.82 -15.19
CA GLN A 130 -14.91 -11.33 -16.29
C GLN A 130 -13.45 -11.81 -16.19
N LEU A 131 -12.91 -11.95 -14.97
CA LEU A 131 -11.55 -12.44 -14.75
C LEU A 131 -11.33 -13.87 -15.27
N ILE A 132 -12.37 -14.69 -15.39
CA ILE A 132 -12.27 -16.03 -15.96
C ILE A 132 -11.81 -15.95 -17.42
N HIS A 133 -12.22 -14.90 -18.14
CA HIS A 133 -11.88 -14.65 -19.55
C HIS A 133 -10.60 -13.82 -19.71
N LEU A 134 -9.96 -13.41 -18.62
CA LEU A 134 -8.73 -12.59 -18.58
C LEU A 134 -7.59 -13.35 -17.87
N PRO A 135 -7.05 -14.41 -18.50
CA PRO A 135 -6.14 -15.32 -17.80
C PRO A 135 -4.85 -14.64 -17.31
N LEU A 136 -4.31 -13.68 -18.06
CA LEU A 136 -3.11 -12.95 -17.65
C LEU A 136 -3.36 -12.06 -16.42
N LEU A 137 -4.48 -11.32 -16.42
CA LEU A 137 -4.89 -10.48 -15.29
C LEU A 137 -5.16 -11.34 -14.04
N LYS A 138 -5.85 -12.48 -14.19
CA LYS A 138 -6.11 -13.43 -13.10
C LYS A 138 -4.82 -13.96 -12.49
N ARG A 139 -3.85 -14.40 -13.32
CA ARG A 139 -2.54 -14.88 -12.86
C ARG A 139 -1.77 -13.79 -12.12
N PHE A 140 -1.77 -12.56 -12.65
CA PHE A 140 -1.15 -11.43 -11.99
C PHE A 140 -1.78 -11.14 -10.62
N LEU A 141 -3.12 -11.08 -10.53
CA LEU A 141 -3.82 -10.86 -9.26
C LEU A 141 -3.52 -11.94 -8.22
N THR A 142 -3.39 -13.20 -8.65
CA THR A 142 -2.98 -14.28 -7.75
C THR A 142 -1.56 -14.06 -7.22
N ALA A 143 -0.62 -13.68 -8.08
CA ALA A 143 0.74 -13.35 -7.66
C ALA A 143 0.77 -12.13 -6.74
N PHE A 144 0.02 -11.07 -7.11
CA PHE A 144 -0.15 -9.85 -6.32
C PHE A 144 -0.67 -10.16 -4.92
N PHE A 145 -1.69 -10.97 -4.80
CA PHE A 145 -2.25 -11.39 -3.51
C PHE A 145 -1.17 -11.95 -2.57
N PHE A 146 -0.34 -12.88 -3.05
CA PHE A 146 0.69 -13.49 -2.21
C PHE A 146 1.81 -12.52 -1.82
N TYR A 147 2.42 -11.81 -2.76
CA TYR A 147 3.50 -10.91 -2.36
C TYR A 147 2.99 -9.69 -1.59
N ASN A 148 1.76 -9.27 -1.84
CA ASN A 148 1.17 -8.13 -1.12
C ASN A 148 0.80 -8.48 0.33
N MET A 149 0.49 -9.78 0.65
CA MET A 149 0.43 -10.22 2.05
C MET A 149 1.72 -9.86 2.81
N GLY A 150 2.88 -10.14 2.21
CA GLY A 150 4.16 -9.79 2.82
C GLY A 150 4.36 -8.28 2.91
N VAL A 151 4.19 -7.53 1.80
CA VAL A 151 4.42 -6.07 1.74
C VAL A 151 3.60 -5.34 2.78
N GLN A 152 2.31 -5.54 2.79
CA GLN A 152 1.39 -4.81 3.67
C GLN A 152 1.56 -5.20 5.15
N THR A 153 1.83 -6.48 5.41
CA THR A 153 2.09 -6.92 6.78
C THR A 153 3.39 -6.33 7.32
N VAL A 154 4.47 -6.29 6.54
CA VAL A 154 5.71 -5.62 6.97
C VAL A 154 5.45 -4.15 7.26
N MET A 155 4.69 -3.43 6.43
CA MET A 155 4.38 -2.02 6.65
C MET A 155 3.64 -1.78 7.98
N LEU A 156 2.73 -2.66 8.36
CA LEU A 156 1.94 -2.53 9.59
C LEU A 156 2.68 -3.06 10.82
N ALA A 157 3.42 -4.17 10.68
CA ALA A 157 4.07 -4.86 11.79
C ALA A 157 5.49 -4.36 12.08
N ALA A 158 6.17 -3.66 11.16
CA ALA A 158 7.57 -3.27 11.30
C ALA A 158 7.86 -2.46 12.57
N THR A 159 6.96 -1.55 12.94
CA THR A 159 7.11 -0.73 14.15
C THR A 159 6.96 -1.59 15.42
N LEU A 160 5.99 -2.51 15.44
CA LEU A 160 5.80 -3.45 16.53
C LEU A 160 6.99 -4.37 16.67
N TYR A 161 7.48 -4.95 15.56
CA TYR A 161 8.66 -5.78 15.49
C TYR A 161 9.91 -5.06 16.01
N GLY A 162 10.15 -3.83 15.55
CA GLY A 162 11.26 -3.00 15.99
C GLY A 162 11.23 -2.71 17.50
N LYS A 163 10.02 -2.44 18.04
CA LYS A 163 9.87 -2.13 19.46
C LYS A 163 9.96 -3.35 20.36
N SER A 164 9.21 -4.42 20.06
CA SER A 164 9.04 -5.56 20.96
C SER A 164 10.11 -6.63 20.78
N GLU A 165 10.57 -6.90 19.56
CA GLU A 165 11.55 -7.95 19.29
C GLU A 165 12.98 -7.41 19.28
N LEU A 166 13.20 -6.23 18.68
CA LEU A 166 14.53 -5.65 18.51
C LEU A 166 14.91 -4.63 19.60
N ASN A 167 13.98 -4.24 20.49
CA ASN A 167 14.17 -3.23 21.54
C ASN A 167 14.66 -1.87 21.01
N ILE A 168 14.21 -1.47 19.81
CA ILE A 168 14.58 -0.18 19.22
C ILE A 168 13.80 0.94 19.94
N PRO A 169 14.47 2.01 20.39
CA PRO A 169 13.81 3.14 21.06
C PRO A 169 12.77 3.80 20.16
N THR A 170 11.66 4.29 20.74
CA THR A 170 10.54 4.88 19.99
C THR A 170 10.98 6.01 19.07
N THR A 171 11.91 6.87 19.51
CA THR A 171 12.44 7.95 18.66
C THR A 171 13.11 7.42 17.40
N ASN A 172 13.88 6.32 17.51
CA ASN A 172 14.55 5.70 16.38
C ASN A 172 13.56 5.01 15.42
N LEU A 173 12.45 4.46 15.95
CA LEU A 173 11.36 3.94 15.12
C LEU A 173 10.69 5.06 14.30
N ILE A 174 10.46 6.21 14.91
CA ILE A 174 9.93 7.41 14.23
C ILE A 174 10.85 7.84 13.09
N ILE A 175 12.17 7.90 13.35
CA ILE A 175 13.17 8.24 12.34
C ILE A 175 13.17 7.19 11.22
N ALA A 176 13.08 5.90 11.54
CA ALA A 176 13.02 4.83 10.55
C ALA A 176 11.80 4.96 9.63
N ILE A 177 10.63 5.32 10.16
CA ILE A 177 9.42 5.57 9.35
C ILE A 177 9.66 6.73 8.36
N LEU A 178 10.31 7.81 8.81
CA LEU A 178 10.68 8.93 7.92
C LEU A 178 11.68 8.49 6.85
N ILE A 179 12.70 7.70 7.21
CA ILE A 179 13.67 7.14 6.26
C ILE A 179 12.94 6.31 5.20
N ILE A 180 12.05 5.41 5.59
CA ILE A 180 11.27 4.59 4.67
C ILE A 180 10.53 5.46 3.66
N GLN A 181 9.82 6.49 4.11
CA GLN A 181 9.02 7.35 3.24
C GLN A 181 9.89 8.20 2.30
N ILE A 182 10.98 8.78 2.81
CA ILE A 182 11.91 9.58 1.99
C ILE A 182 12.56 8.71 0.92
N VAL A 183 13.01 7.51 1.27
CA VAL A 183 13.66 6.58 0.33
C VAL A 183 12.66 5.96 -0.64
N ALA A 184 11.38 5.85 -0.27
CA ALA A 184 10.33 5.38 -1.16
C ALA A 184 10.11 6.33 -2.37
N ILE A 185 10.44 7.63 -2.25
CA ILE A 185 10.32 8.59 -3.33
C ILE A 185 11.24 8.20 -4.52
N PRO A 186 12.58 8.14 -4.36
CA PRO A 186 13.45 7.69 -5.45
C PRO A 186 13.20 6.22 -5.82
N GLY A 187 12.80 5.36 -4.88
CA GLY A 187 12.44 3.97 -5.12
C GLY A 187 11.29 3.84 -6.13
N ALA A 188 10.21 4.60 -5.96
CA ALA A 188 9.09 4.62 -6.90
C ALA A 188 9.53 5.08 -8.29
N HIS A 189 10.35 6.14 -8.38
CA HIS A 189 10.85 6.66 -9.66
C HIS A 189 11.73 5.66 -10.40
N LEU A 190 12.72 5.09 -9.71
CA LEU A 190 13.69 4.17 -10.32
C LEU A 190 13.02 2.86 -10.76
N MET A 191 12.14 2.31 -9.94
CA MET A 191 11.40 1.08 -10.29
C MET A 191 10.44 1.31 -11.46
N ALA A 192 9.80 2.49 -11.57
CA ALA A 192 8.98 2.81 -12.74
C ALA A 192 9.83 2.93 -14.02
N LYS A 193 11.03 3.51 -13.92
CA LYS A 193 11.98 3.56 -15.03
C LYS A 193 12.45 2.16 -15.46
N LEU A 194 12.72 1.28 -14.49
CA LEU A 194 13.03 -0.12 -14.75
C LEU A 194 11.84 -0.85 -15.41
N ALA A 195 10.60 -0.60 -14.96
CA ALA A 195 9.40 -1.20 -15.53
C ALA A 195 9.21 -0.80 -17.01
N THR A 196 9.56 0.42 -17.37
CA THR A 196 9.52 0.88 -18.77
C THR A 196 10.58 0.19 -19.64
N SER A 197 11.79 -0.10 -19.10
CA SER A 197 12.90 -0.67 -19.86
C SER A 197 12.94 -2.21 -19.84
N TRP A 198 12.66 -2.85 -18.69
CA TRP A 198 12.75 -4.30 -18.48
C TRP A 198 11.39 -5.00 -18.50
N GLY A 199 10.30 -4.22 -18.50
CA GLY A 199 8.94 -4.70 -18.36
C GLY A 199 8.51 -4.84 -16.90
N ASN A 200 7.20 -4.71 -16.69
CA ASN A 200 6.60 -4.68 -15.36
C ASN A 200 6.83 -5.97 -14.55
N PHE A 201 6.68 -7.16 -15.16
CA PHE A 201 6.86 -8.42 -14.43
C PHE A 201 8.30 -8.63 -13.95
N ASN A 202 9.30 -8.32 -14.80
CA ASN A 202 10.71 -8.44 -14.41
C ASN A 202 11.05 -7.49 -13.26
N THR A 203 10.56 -6.26 -13.32
CA THR A 203 10.75 -5.26 -12.27
C THR A 203 10.09 -5.69 -10.95
N LEU A 204 8.87 -6.24 -11.01
CA LEU A 204 8.20 -6.78 -9.82
C LEU A 204 8.94 -7.99 -9.24
N MET A 205 9.49 -8.87 -10.07
CA MET A 205 10.31 -10.00 -9.57
C MET A 205 11.56 -9.50 -8.85
N VAL A 206 12.25 -8.50 -9.39
CA VAL A 206 13.40 -7.86 -8.70
C VAL A 206 12.97 -7.22 -7.38
N ALA A 207 11.85 -6.50 -7.36
CA ALA A 207 11.32 -5.91 -6.13
C ALA A 207 11.00 -6.98 -5.07
N VAL A 208 10.37 -8.08 -5.45
CA VAL A 208 10.04 -9.20 -4.54
C VAL A 208 11.32 -9.90 -4.06
N LEU A 209 12.36 -10.06 -4.89
CA LEU A 209 13.65 -10.59 -4.47
C LEU A 209 14.32 -9.70 -3.40
N ILE A 210 14.28 -8.39 -3.57
CA ILE A 210 14.79 -7.45 -2.55
C ILE A 210 13.98 -7.58 -1.26
N TRP A 211 12.65 -7.76 -1.33
CA TRP A 211 11.81 -8.00 -0.15
C TRP A 211 12.17 -9.29 0.58
N ILE A 212 12.47 -10.39 -0.15
CA ILE A 212 12.97 -11.63 0.46
C ILE A 212 14.29 -11.37 1.21
N GLY A 213 15.23 -10.65 0.58
CA GLY A 213 16.47 -10.22 1.23
C GLY A 213 16.21 -9.37 2.48
N GLY A 214 15.23 -8.45 2.42
CA GLY A 214 14.80 -7.66 3.57
C GLY A 214 14.25 -8.49 4.72
N CYS A 215 13.46 -9.54 4.42
CA CYS A 215 12.98 -10.49 5.46
C CYS A 215 14.13 -11.27 6.11
N ILE A 216 15.08 -11.75 5.31
CA ILE A 216 16.26 -12.46 5.82
C ILE A 216 17.09 -11.51 6.69
N MET A 217 17.33 -10.30 6.23
CA MET A 217 18.04 -9.27 7.01
C MET A 217 17.30 -8.95 8.31
N GLY A 218 15.98 -8.76 8.25
CA GLY A 218 15.16 -8.52 9.44
C GLY A 218 15.24 -9.67 10.45
N TYR A 219 15.19 -10.93 9.97
CA TYR A 219 15.33 -12.11 10.82
C TYR A 219 16.69 -12.16 11.55
N LEU A 220 17.77 -11.84 10.86
CA LEU A 220 19.14 -11.90 11.37
C LEU A 220 19.56 -10.67 12.19
N LEU A 221 18.75 -9.62 12.22
CA LEU A 221 19.09 -8.34 12.82
C LEU A 221 19.31 -8.49 14.34
N PRO A 222 20.46 -8.05 14.90
CA PRO A 222 20.71 -8.07 16.34
C PRO A 222 19.74 -7.15 17.09
N ARG A 223 19.46 -7.50 18.37
CA ARG A 223 18.70 -6.61 19.27
C ARG A 223 19.51 -5.37 19.57
N ASN A 224 18.84 -4.24 19.75
CA ASN A 224 19.40 -2.92 20.04
C ASN A 224 20.32 -2.33 18.95
N ASP A 225 20.44 -2.95 17.79
CA ASP A 225 21.23 -2.41 16.67
C ASP A 225 20.42 -1.43 15.82
N VAL A 226 20.45 -0.16 16.22
CA VAL A 226 19.76 0.93 15.54
C VAL A 226 20.33 1.17 14.14
N TYR A 227 21.62 0.99 13.94
CA TYR A 227 22.28 1.28 12.66
C TYR A 227 21.83 0.28 11.57
N LEU A 228 21.92 -1.02 11.88
CA LEU A 228 21.43 -2.05 10.95
C LEU A 228 19.92 -1.95 10.72
N PHE A 229 19.16 -1.52 11.73
CA PHE A 229 17.72 -1.25 11.57
C PHE A 229 17.45 -0.12 10.57
N TYR A 230 18.27 0.95 10.56
CA TYR A 230 18.15 2.01 9.56
C TYR A 230 18.53 1.55 8.14
N ILE A 231 19.54 0.68 8.02
CA ILE A 231 19.87 0.08 6.71
C ILE A 231 18.69 -0.74 6.21
N LEU A 232 18.05 -1.54 7.06
CA LEU A 232 16.82 -2.27 6.70
C LEU A 232 15.70 -1.32 6.29
N ALA A 233 15.53 -0.20 7.01
CA ALA A 233 14.53 0.82 6.67
C ALA A 233 14.78 1.44 5.28
N VAL A 234 16.05 1.66 4.90
CA VAL A 234 16.41 2.13 3.56
C VAL A 234 16.05 1.10 2.50
N VAL A 235 16.40 -0.18 2.70
CA VAL A 235 16.07 -1.26 1.76
C VAL A 235 14.57 -1.40 1.58
N VAL A 236 13.82 -1.46 2.70
CA VAL A 236 12.35 -1.54 2.71
C VAL A 236 11.73 -0.33 2.02
N GLY A 237 12.18 0.88 2.36
CA GLY A 237 11.68 2.11 1.76
C GLY A 237 11.85 2.14 0.24
N PHE A 238 13.06 1.80 -0.23
CA PHE A 238 13.36 1.78 -1.65
C PHE A 238 12.41 0.87 -2.44
N VAL A 239 12.22 -0.34 -1.95
CA VAL A 239 11.42 -1.32 -2.67
C VAL A 239 9.90 -1.11 -2.48
N MET A 240 9.49 -0.52 -1.35
CA MET A 240 8.09 -0.26 -1.02
C MET A 240 7.44 0.70 -2.02
N GLY A 241 8.06 1.85 -2.28
CA GLY A 241 7.54 2.82 -3.24
C GLY A 241 7.45 2.25 -4.65
N GLY A 242 8.46 1.45 -5.03
CA GLY A 242 8.53 0.80 -6.33
C GLY A 242 7.45 -0.27 -6.52
N ILE A 243 7.35 -1.22 -5.60
CA ILE A 243 6.42 -2.36 -5.75
C ILE A 243 4.96 -1.89 -5.78
N GLN A 244 4.59 -0.89 -4.97
CA GLN A 244 3.24 -0.34 -4.96
C GLN A 244 2.91 0.36 -6.28
N SER A 245 3.80 1.22 -6.79
CA SER A 245 3.57 1.98 -8.01
C SER A 245 3.53 1.08 -9.25
N VAL A 246 4.45 0.11 -9.35
CA VAL A 246 4.51 -0.83 -10.48
C VAL A 246 3.38 -1.85 -10.43
N SER A 247 2.95 -2.32 -9.25
CA SER A 247 1.79 -3.21 -9.12
C SER A 247 0.51 -2.55 -9.63
N ARG A 248 0.26 -1.28 -9.23
CA ARG A 248 -0.89 -0.51 -9.68
C ARG A 248 -0.86 -0.27 -11.20
N SER A 249 0.27 0.12 -11.75
CA SER A 249 0.39 0.35 -13.19
C SER A 249 0.28 -0.94 -14.00
N THR A 250 0.85 -2.05 -13.50
CA THR A 250 0.72 -3.38 -14.11
C THR A 250 -0.74 -3.82 -14.17
N TYR A 251 -1.45 -3.70 -13.04
CA TYR A 251 -2.88 -4.00 -13.01
C TYR A 251 -3.66 -3.16 -14.03
N SER A 252 -3.42 -1.86 -14.05
CA SER A 252 -4.03 -0.93 -14.99
C SER A 252 -3.77 -1.31 -16.46
N LYS A 253 -2.55 -1.75 -16.79
CA LYS A 253 -2.19 -2.18 -18.16
C LYS A 253 -2.85 -3.50 -18.57
N LEU A 254 -3.04 -4.41 -17.63
CA LEU A 254 -3.65 -5.74 -17.88
C LEU A 254 -5.18 -5.72 -17.90
N MET A 255 -5.77 -4.65 -17.36
CA MET A 255 -7.20 -4.45 -17.32
C MET A 255 -7.74 -4.28 -18.75
N PRO A 256 -8.94 -4.83 -19.08
CA PRO A 256 -9.55 -4.60 -20.38
C PRO A 256 -9.91 -3.13 -20.57
N VAL A 257 -10.02 -2.70 -21.82
CA VAL A 257 -10.55 -1.37 -22.13
C VAL A 257 -12.01 -1.33 -21.70
N THR A 258 -12.33 -0.54 -20.70
CA THR A 258 -13.67 -0.44 -20.11
C THR A 258 -13.91 0.96 -19.56
N TYR A 259 -15.18 1.37 -19.58
CA TYR A 259 -15.61 2.58 -18.87
C TYR A 259 -15.84 2.34 -17.37
N ASP A 260 -15.84 1.08 -16.93
CA ASP A 260 -16.09 0.67 -15.54
C ASP A 260 -14.77 0.41 -14.81
N THR A 261 -13.86 1.39 -14.88
CA THR A 261 -12.53 1.33 -14.25
C THR A 261 -12.62 1.19 -12.73
N ALA A 262 -13.60 1.85 -12.12
CA ALA A 262 -13.80 1.85 -10.67
C ALA A 262 -14.15 0.45 -10.13
N SER A 263 -15.00 -0.34 -10.81
CA SER A 263 -15.33 -1.71 -10.38
C SER A 263 -14.09 -2.63 -10.42
N PHE A 264 -13.24 -2.50 -11.44
CA PHE A 264 -12.00 -3.24 -11.52
C PHE A 264 -11.03 -2.85 -10.41
N PHE A 265 -10.84 -1.56 -10.13
CA PHE A 265 -9.99 -1.12 -9.04
C PHE A 265 -10.57 -1.43 -7.66
N SER A 266 -11.89 -1.48 -7.50
CA SER A 266 -12.54 -2.01 -6.30
C SER A 266 -12.15 -3.47 -6.06
N PHE A 267 -12.11 -4.30 -7.11
CA PHE A 267 -11.69 -5.69 -7.00
C PHE A 267 -10.19 -5.82 -6.64
N PHE A 268 -9.33 -4.98 -7.21
CA PHE A 268 -7.91 -4.90 -6.85
C PHE A 268 -7.72 -4.52 -5.37
N ASP A 269 -8.45 -3.50 -4.90
CA ASP A 269 -8.40 -3.04 -3.51
C ASP A 269 -8.93 -4.10 -2.54
N VAL A 270 -10.04 -4.77 -2.85
CA VAL A 270 -10.54 -5.90 -2.04
C VAL A 270 -9.52 -7.03 -1.95
N THR A 271 -8.85 -7.37 -3.06
CA THR A 271 -7.77 -8.36 -3.07
C THR A 271 -6.63 -7.95 -2.14
N GLU A 272 -6.26 -6.67 -2.15
CA GLU A 272 -5.26 -6.10 -1.24
C GLU A 272 -5.72 -6.20 0.22
N LYS A 273 -6.96 -5.83 0.54
CA LYS A 273 -7.47 -5.86 1.93
C LYS A 273 -7.55 -7.27 2.49
N ILE A 274 -7.96 -8.25 1.68
CA ILE A 274 -7.95 -9.65 2.09
C ILE A 274 -6.50 -10.13 2.35
N ALA A 275 -5.55 -9.73 1.49
CA ALA A 275 -4.14 -10.02 1.69
C ALA A 275 -3.61 -9.44 3.01
N ILE A 276 -3.96 -8.20 3.36
CA ILE A 276 -3.61 -7.58 4.65
C ILE A 276 -4.13 -8.41 5.82
N VAL A 277 -5.41 -8.78 5.80
CA VAL A 277 -6.03 -9.55 6.90
C VAL A 277 -5.32 -10.89 7.10
N ILE A 278 -5.11 -11.65 6.02
CA ILE A 278 -4.47 -12.96 6.09
C ILE A 278 -2.99 -12.82 6.50
N GLY A 279 -2.28 -11.83 5.97
CA GLY A 279 -0.88 -11.58 6.30
C GLY A 279 -0.69 -11.21 7.78
N MET A 280 -1.51 -10.28 8.31
CA MET A 280 -1.47 -9.88 9.72
C MET A 280 -1.88 -11.01 10.65
N PHE A 281 -2.93 -11.77 10.29
CA PHE A 281 -3.32 -12.96 11.05
C PHE A 281 -2.18 -13.99 11.11
N SER A 282 -1.56 -14.29 9.96
CA SER A 282 -0.43 -15.22 9.89
C SER A 282 0.75 -14.76 10.74
N PHE A 283 1.07 -13.46 10.70
CA PHE A 283 2.14 -12.88 11.51
C PHE A 283 1.86 -13.03 13.01
N GLY A 284 0.66 -12.69 13.47
CA GLY A 284 0.25 -12.82 14.87
C GLY A 284 0.19 -14.27 15.34
N PHE A 285 -0.40 -15.16 14.52
CA PHE A 285 -0.54 -16.58 14.82
C PHE A 285 0.82 -17.28 14.99
N ILE A 286 1.78 -17.01 14.10
CA ILE A 286 3.13 -17.58 14.21
C ILE A 286 3.87 -17.02 15.41
N ASN A 287 3.69 -15.72 15.72
CA ASN A 287 4.26 -15.13 16.92
C ASN A 287 3.74 -15.82 18.19
N GLU A 288 2.44 -16.10 18.26
CA GLU A 288 1.83 -16.79 19.39
C GLU A 288 2.33 -18.23 19.52
N LEU A 289 2.42 -18.97 18.43
CA LEU A 289 2.88 -20.36 18.43
C LEU A 289 4.38 -20.51 18.78
N THR A 290 5.22 -19.56 18.36
CA THR A 290 6.68 -19.70 18.46
C THR A 290 7.30 -18.83 19.54
N GLY A 291 6.54 -17.89 20.10
CA GLY A 291 7.03 -16.89 21.05
C GLY A 291 8.02 -15.88 20.47
N SER A 292 8.16 -15.81 19.14
CA SER A 292 9.13 -14.95 18.47
C SER A 292 8.57 -14.32 17.19
N GLN A 293 8.61 -13.00 17.13
CA GLN A 293 8.23 -12.26 15.91
C GLN A 293 9.23 -12.47 14.77
N ARG A 294 10.47 -12.91 15.06
CA ARG A 294 11.44 -13.27 14.01
C ARG A 294 10.89 -14.39 13.12
N ASN A 295 10.31 -15.43 13.72
CA ASN A 295 9.71 -16.53 12.97
C ASN A 295 8.54 -16.05 12.11
N SER A 296 7.77 -15.07 12.60
CA SER A 296 6.71 -14.44 11.80
C SER A 296 7.27 -13.73 10.55
N VAL A 297 8.44 -13.07 10.67
CA VAL A 297 9.10 -12.43 9.51
C VAL A 297 9.51 -13.48 8.46
N LEU A 298 9.96 -14.68 8.86
CA LEU A 298 10.25 -15.76 7.91
C LEU A 298 9.00 -16.24 7.16
N VAL A 299 7.86 -16.32 7.84
CA VAL A 299 6.59 -16.67 7.19
C VAL A 299 6.19 -15.63 6.15
N LEU A 300 6.42 -14.34 6.41
CA LEU A 300 6.24 -13.30 5.39
C LEU A 300 7.19 -13.52 4.20
N GLY A 301 8.43 -13.95 4.45
CA GLY A 301 9.37 -14.37 3.42
C GLY A 301 8.80 -15.46 2.52
N SER A 302 8.08 -16.44 3.07
CA SER A 302 7.45 -17.52 2.28
C SER A 302 6.36 -16.98 1.33
N PHE A 303 5.58 -15.99 1.74
CA PHE A 303 4.60 -15.35 0.86
C PHE A 303 5.27 -14.62 -0.31
N PHE A 304 6.41 -13.98 -0.08
CA PHE A 304 7.21 -13.40 -1.16
C PHE A 304 7.75 -14.45 -2.12
N VAL A 305 8.23 -15.61 -1.62
CA VAL A 305 8.70 -16.69 -2.47
C VAL A 305 7.57 -17.25 -3.35
N ILE A 306 6.40 -17.49 -2.77
CA ILE A 306 5.21 -17.94 -3.54
C ILE A 306 4.84 -16.87 -4.58
N GLY A 307 4.78 -15.60 -4.19
CA GLY A 307 4.52 -14.48 -5.08
C GLY A 307 5.51 -14.40 -6.25
N LEU A 308 6.81 -14.60 -5.98
CA LEU A 308 7.86 -14.63 -6.99
C LEU A 308 7.67 -15.75 -8.01
N ILE A 309 7.40 -16.97 -7.54
CA ILE A 309 7.14 -18.13 -8.41
C ILE A 309 5.92 -17.87 -9.32
N LEU A 310 4.87 -17.28 -8.75
CA LEU A 310 3.66 -16.96 -9.50
C LEU A 310 3.88 -15.82 -10.50
N LEU A 311 4.67 -14.81 -10.16
CA LEU A 311 5.09 -13.73 -11.08
C LEU A 311 5.91 -14.30 -12.25
N TYR A 312 6.87 -15.17 -11.96
CA TYR A 312 7.68 -15.81 -12.99
C TYR A 312 6.81 -16.63 -13.97
N ARG A 313 5.90 -17.46 -13.43
CA ARG A 313 4.95 -18.22 -14.26
C ARG A 313 4.03 -17.32 -15.09
N THR A 314 3.66 -16.16 -14.54
CA THR A 314 2.83 -15.17 -15.25
C THR A 314 3.60 -14.51 -16.38
N ALA A 315 4.87 -14.15 -16.15
CA ALA A 315 5.76 -13.60 -17.17
C ALA A 315 6.00 -14.59 -18.34
N GLN A 316 6.22 -15.88 -18.02
CA GLN A 316 6.36 -16.93 -19.04
C GLN A 316 5.08 -17.10 -19.85
N TYR A 317 3.92 -17.09 -19.19
CA TYR A 317 2.62 -17.16 -19.88
C TYR A 317 2.42 -16.00 -20.85
N GLN A 318 2.78 -14.77 -20.45
CA GLN A 318 2.70 -13.61 -21.32
C GLN A 318 3.60 -13.78 -22.55
N LYS A 319 4.83 -14.21 -22.36
CA LYS A 319 5.79 -14.42 -23.46
C LYS A 319 5.27 -15.44 -24.48
N ASN A 320 4.74 -16.57 -24.01
CA ASN A 320 4.21 -17.61 -24.88
C ASN A 320 2.90 -17.20 -25.61
N ALA A 321 2.17 -16.24 -25.10
CA ALA A 321 0.95 -15.74 -25.75
C ALA A 321 1.24 -14.66 -26.82
N THR A 322 2.48 -14.12 -26.85
CA THR A 322 2.94 -13.11 -27.82
C THR A 322 3.84 -13.68 -28.92
N THR A 323 4.32 -14.92 -28.76
CA THR A 323 4.95 -15.74 -29.81
C THR A 323 3.93 -16.59 -30.54
#